data_d1233ef17ad9687c8dfd5b87f274af6b
#
_entry.id   d1233ef17ad9687c8dfd5b87f274af6b
#
_cell.length_a   1.000
_cell.length_b   1.000
_cell.length_c   1.000
_cell.angle_alpha   90.00
_cell.angle_beta   90.00
_cell.angle_gamma   90.00
#
_symmetry.space_group_name_H-M   'P 1'
#
loop_
_entity.id
_entity.type
_entity.pdbx_description
1 polymer ?
#
loop_
_entity_poly.entity_id
_entity_poly.type
_entity_poly.pdbx_seq_one_letter_code
_entity_poly.pdbx_strand_id
1 'polypeptide(L)'
;GKNRERQLQKGFNSSISSVFDDFNWRFSKGVRDEEVAEGEENFFAKKSKFEKEIISKIDEASLKKSFEALNAKLENFEIGNVDLSFIDCHAPFDNAFLSQKLEKLDLPVTTLGSGVEMIISLLFLETLASLSKENIIVLIDEPELHLHPRLQEKLVQYLIEFSKANQVFISTHSPYFFKNCLKNSQIELLITKNSENGVVVENTGSQFGLFPWSPSWGEINYSAYGLPTIEFHNELYGYIQEKQQKYTIDQVETYFVGKSITKSKKWAKITNGKAQQSEDVTLFTFVRNTIHHPENTSNGGYTPQELKSSIDEMIKLIKNP
;
A
#
# COMPACT_ATOMS: atom_id res chain seq x y z
N GLY A 1 5.35 -1.05 -35.15
CA GLY A 1 5.01 -2.22 -34.32
C GLY A 1 6.07 -2.57 -33.30
N LYS A 2 7.37 -2.39 -33.59
CA LYS A 2 8.48 -2.79 -32.71
C LYS A 2 8.68 -1.91 -31.45
N ASN A 3 8.18 -0.67 -31.45
CA ASN A 3 8.31 0.22 -30.29
C ASN A 3 7.23 -0.02 -29.22
N ARG A 4 6.07 -0.58 -29.56
CA ARG A 4 5.03 -0.90 -28.59
C ARG A 4 5.35 -2.12 -27.71
N GLU A 5 6.05 -3.13 -28.26
CA GLU A 5 6.44 -4.32 -27.48
C GLU A 5 7.54 -4.04 -26.44
N ARG A 6 8.41 -3.07 -26.68
CA ARG A 6 9.41 -2.65 -25.69
C ARG A 6 8.81 -1.87 -24.52
N GLN A 7 7.65 -1.25 -24.69
CA GLN A 7 6.95 -0.50 -23.65
C GLN A 7 6.24 -1.40 -22.64
N LEU A 8 5.83 -2.60 -23.05
CA LEU A 8 5.12 -3.54 -22.18
C LEU A 8 6.04 -4.38 -21.25
N GLN A 9 7.35 -4.38 -21.49
CA GLN A 9 8.30 -5.19 -20.71
C GLN A 9 9.10 -4.44 -19.63
N LYS A 10 8.97 -3.13 -19.54
CA LYS A 10 9.65 -2.33 -18.51
C LYS A 10 8.62 -1.87 -17.50
N GLY A 11 8.74 -2.32 -16.25
CA GLY A 11 7.86 -1.93 -15.15
C GLY A 11 7.73 -0.40 -14.95
N PHE A 12 7.34 0.05 -13.79
CA PHE A 12 6.99 1.44 -13.44
C PHE A 12 7.96 2.51 -13.97
N ASN A 13 9.26 2.20 -14.10
CA ASN A 13 10.29 3.03 -14.76
C ASN A 13 9.97 3.39 -16.22
N SER A 14 9.09 2.63 -16.89
CA SER A 14 8.72 2.91 -18.28
C SER A 14 7.70 4.05 -18.42
N SER A 15 6.95 4.37 -17.38
CA SER A 15 5.92 5.42 -17.44
C SER A 15 6.56 6.80 -17.47
N ILE A 16 7.57 7.05 -16.63
CA ILE A 16 8.34 8.30 -16.67
C ILE A 16 9.12 8.38 -17.98
N SER A 17 9.83 7.31 -18.36
CA SER A 17 10.60 7.33 -19.60
C SER A 17 9.73 7.52 -20.83
N SER A 18 8.51 6.97 -20.88
CA SER A 18 7.61 7.15 -22.03
C SER A 18 7.06 8.56 -22.15
N VAL A 19 6.75 9.20 -21.03
CA VAL A 19 6.34 10.61 -21.01
C VAL A 19 7.50 11.51 -21.44
N PHE A 20 8.72 11.24 -20.94
CA PHE A 20 9.91 11.97 -21.35
C PHE A 20 10.33 11.67 -22.78
N ASP A 21 10.15 10.45 -23.27
CA ASP A 21 10.42 10.09 -24.67
C ASP A 21 9.53 10.89 -25.63
N ASP A 22 8.22 11.05 -25.31
CA ASP A 22 7.32 11.86 -26.14
C ASP A 22 7.69 13.36 -26.08
N PHE A 23 7.97 13.86 -24.88
CA PHE A 23 8.41 15.24 -24.67
C PHE A 23 9.75 15.50 -25.38
N ASN A 24 10.72 14.64 -25.21
CA ASN A 24 12.04 14.72 -25.83
C ASN A 24 11.96 14.59 -27.37
N TRP A 25 11.07 13.74 -27.88
CA TRP A 25 10.85 13.61 -29.32
C TRP A 25 10.29 14.89 -29.95
N ARG A 26 9.33 15.54 -29.29
CA ARG A 26 8.77 16.82 -29.75
C ARG A 26 9.82 17.91 -29.79
N PHE A 27 10.64 18.01 -28.73
CA PHE A 27 11.75 18.96 -28.69
C PHE A 27 12.82 18.65 -29.74
N SER A 28 13.27 17.41 -29.84
CA SER A 28 14.30 16.99 -30.79
C SER A 28 13.85 17.19 -32.25
N LYS A 29 12.55 17.03 -32.53
CA LYS A 29 11.98 17.26 -33.83
C LYS A 29 11.99 18.74 -34.19
N GLY A 30 11.57 19.61 -33.27
CA GLY A 30 11.58 21.08 -33.50
C GLY A 30 12.96 21.63 -33.83
N VAL A 31 14.00 21.06 -33.21
CA VAL A 31 15.40 21.46 -33.44
C VAL A 31 15.98 20.91 -34.74
N ARG A 32 15.56 19.68 -35.13
CA ARG A 32 16.06 19.07 -36.38
C ARG A 32 15.42 19.64 -37.64
N ASP A 33 14.21 20.17 -37.51
CA ASP A 33 13.44 20.73 -38.61
C ASP A 33 13.76 22.24 -38.83
N GLU A 34 14.67 22.84 -38.06
CA GLU A 34 15.11 24.22 -38.22
C GLU A 34 16.10 24.33 -39.37
N GLU A 35 15.72 24.96 -40.49
CA GLU A 35 16.59 25.22 -41.65
C GLU A 35 17.64 26.25 -41.29
N VAL A 36 18.92 25.91 -41.43
CA VAL A 36 20.07 26.76 -41.10
C VAL A 36 20.53 27.51 -42.35
N ALA A 37 20.54 28.84 -42.31
CA ALA A 37 21.06 29.69 -43.38
C ALA A 37 22.62 29.65 -43.44
N GLU A 38 23.16 29.76 -44.64
CA GLU A 38 24.62 29.72 -44.90
C GLU A 38 25.32 30.94 -44.22
N GLY A 39 26.25 30.67 -43.27
CA GLY A 39 27.05 31.71 -42.60
C GLY A 39 26.81 31.87 -41.09
N GLU A 40 25.97 31.12 -40.49
CA GLU A 40 25.68 31.20 -39.06
C GLU A 40 26.54 30.29 -38.14
N GLU A 41 26.53 30.60 -36.81
CA GLU A 41 27.31 29.99 -35.75
C GLU A 41 27.37 28.45 -35.81
N ASN A 42 28.46 27.88 -35.35
CA ASN A 42 28.63 26.41 -35.34
C ASN A 42 27.63 25.70 -34.42
N PHE A 43 27.46 24.42 -34.61
CA PHE A 43 26.52 23.58 -33.85
C PHE A 43 26.63 23.76 -32.32
N PHE A 44 27.84 23.90 -31.78
CA PHE A 44 28.05 24.06 -30.34
C PHE A 44 27.66 25.43 -29.82
N ALA A 45 27.89 26.49 -30.59
CA ALA A 45 27.44 27.83 -30.23
C ALA A 45 25.92 27.95 -30.31
N LYS A 46 25.29 27.34 -31.34
CA LYS A 46 23.85 27.22 -31.46
C LYS A 46 23.26 26.37 -30.35
N LYS A 47 23.94 25.29 -29.99
CA LYS A 47 23.52 24.40 -28.87
C LYS A 47 23.50 25.16 -27.55
N SER A 48 24.59 25.89 -27.21
CA SER A 48 24.63 26.67 -25.98
C SER A 48 23.59 27.80 -25.94
N LYS A 49 23.32 28.43 -27.07
CA LYS A 49 22.28 29.43 -27.20
C LYS A 49 20.88 28.81 -27.10
N PHE A 50 20.67 27.67 -27.74
CA PHE A 50 19.49 26.85 -27.68
C PHE A 50 19.21 26.34 -26.25
N GLU A 51 20.20 25.82 -25.55
CA GLU A 51 20.07 25.42 -24.14
C GLU A 51 19.60 26.59 -23.29
N LYS A 52 20.23 27.75 -23.41
CA LYS A 52 19.83 28.96 -22.68
C LYS A 52 18.41 29.42 -23.07
N GLU A 53 18.09 29.42 -24.35
CA GLU A 53 16.81 29.89 -24.84
C GLU A 53 15.67 28.93 -24.52
N ILE A 54 15.90 27.65 -24.61
CA ILE A 54 14.88 26.63 -24.24
C ILE A 54 14.73 26.52 -22.74
N ILE A 55 15.82 26.52 -21.97
CA ILE A 55 15.77 26.50 -20.51
C ILE A 55 15.05 27.78 -20.03
N SER A 56 15.29 28.95 -20.63
CA SER A 56 14.57 30.18 -20.29
C SER A 56 13.08 30.09 -20.64
N LYS A 57 12.74 29.52 -21.79
CA LYS A 57 11.32 29.30 -22.17
C LYS A 57 10.63 28.26 -21.30
N ILE A 58 11.33 27.22 -20.89
CA ILE A 58 10.84 26.26 -19.91
C ILE A 58 10.67 26.98 -18.55
N ASP A 59 11.60 27.84 -18.18
CA ASP A 59 11.55 28.65 -16.96
C ASP A 59 10.39 29.67 -16.97
N GLU A 60 10.11 30.28 -18.11
CA GLU A 60 9.03 31.26 -18.31
C GLU A 60 7.66 30.57 -18.47
N ALA A 61 7.65 29.33 -18.90
CA ALA A 61 6.43 28.56 -19.16
C ALA A 61 5.83 27.97 -17.88
N SER A 62 4.58 27.48 -18.00
CA SER A 62 3.84 26.74 -16.95
C SER A 62 4.60 25.58 -16.30
N LEU A 63 5.67 25.07 -16.94
CA LEU A 63 6.48 23.97 -16.44
C LEU A 63 7.25 24.33 -15.16
N LYS A 64 7.83 25.54 -15.05
CA LYS A 64 8.48 26.00 -13.81
C LYS A 64 7.51 26.02 -12.64
N LYS A 65 6.34 26.62 -12.85
CA LYS A 65 5.26 26.62 -11.84
C LYS A 65 4.83 25.21 -11.47
N SER A 66 4.86 24.29 -12.43
CA SER A 66 4.50 22.89 -12.22
C SER A 66 5.56 22.16 -11.38
N PHE A 67 6.85 22.42 -11.60
CA PHE A 67 7.90 21.86 -10.75
C PHE A 67 7.91 22.49 -9.36
N GLU A 68 7.60 23.78 -9.21
CA GLU A 68 7.40 24.40 -7.91
C GLU A 68 6.22 23.74 -7.16
N ALA A 69 5.11 23.50 -7.84
CA ALA A 69 3.95 22.81 -7.28
C ALA A 69 4.26 21.34 -6.95
N LEU A 70 5.03 20.65 -7.79
CA LEU A 70 5.51 19.31 -7.51
C LEU A 70 6.38 19.27 -6.25
N ASN A 71 7.36 20.16 -6.17
CA ASN A 71 8.28 20.21 -5.03
C ASN A 71 7.57 20.56 -3.72
N ALA A 72 6.57 21.46 -3.76
CA ALA A 72 5.72 21.76 -2.61
C ALA A 72 4.93 20.51 -2.12
N LYS A 73 4.50 19.63 -3.03
CA LYS A 73 3.87 18.36 -2.67
C LYS A 73 4.88 17.36 -2.11
N LEU A 74 6.07 17.28 -2.70
CA LEU A 74 7.14 16.40 -2.24
C LEU A 74 7.61 16.74 -0.81
N GLU A 75 7.58 18.01 -0.44
CA GLU A 75 7.89 18.45 0.93
C GLU A 75 6.97 17.82 1.97
N ASN A 76 5.68 17.63 1.65
CA ASN A 76 4.75 16.93 2.54
C ASN A 76 5.12 15.45 2.79
N PHE A 77 5.88 14.85 1.87
CA PHE A 77 6.40 13.49 1.98
C PHE A 77 7.81 13.42 2.58
N GLU A 78 8.40 14.57 2.93
CA GLU A 78 9.80 14.67 3.40
C GLU A 78 10.81 14.20 2.33
N ILE A 79 10.46 14.35 1.07
CA ILE A 79 11.31 14.08 -0.09
C ILE A 79 11.95 15.40 -0.53
N GLY A 80 13.24 15.36 -0.87
CA GLY A 80 13.96 16.55 -1.34
C GLY A 80 13.44 17.02 -2.71
N ASN A 81 13.85 18.23 -3.08
CA ASN A 81 13.45 18.83 -4.34
C ASN A 81 13.94 18.03 -5.55
N VAL A 82 13.09 17.93 -6.55
CA VAL A 82 13.39 17.33 -7.86
C VAL A 82 13.29 18.39 -8.96
N ASP A 83 14.07 18.18 -10.00
CA ASP A 83 14.08 19.02 -11.18
C ASP A 83 14.36 18.18 -12.43
N LEU A 84 14.09 18.75 -13.60
CA LEU A 84 14.36 18.14 -14.89
C LEU A 84 15.83 18.34 -15.26
N SER A 85 16.55 17.23 -15.52
CA SER A 85 17.93 17.25 -15.97
C SER A 85 18.02 16.60 -17.34
N PHE A 86 18.75 17.25 -18.25
CA PHE A 86 18.96 16.80 -19.60
C PHE A 86 20.34 16.12 -19.74
N ILE A 87 20.37 14.97 -20.38
CA ILE A 87 21.64 14.29 -20.73
C ILE A 87 22.05 14.77 -22.10
N ASP A 88 23.32 15.24 -22.20
CA ASP A 88 23.90 15.69 -23.45
C ASP A 88 24.37 14.50 -24.28
N CYS A 89 23.76 14.32 -25.45
CA CYS A 89 24.16 13.38 -26.47
C CYS A 89 24.21 14.06 -27.84
N HIS A 90 24.56 13.34 -28.90
CA HIS A 90 24.75 13.88 -30.26
C HIS A 90 23.50 14.52 -30.93
N ALA A 91 22.33 14.31 -30.40
CA ALA A 91 21.13 15.12 -30.66
C ALA A 91 20.91 16.08 -29.50
N PRO A 92 20.20 17.23 -29.64
CA PRO A 92 20.10 18.23 -28.56
C PRO A 92 19.70 17.64 -27.21
N PHE A 93 18.84 16.62 -27.22
CA PHE A 93 18.47 15.85 -26.03
C PHE A 93 18.12 14.43 -26.46
N ASP A 94 18.95 13.45 -26.10
CA ASP A 94 18.59 12.04 -26.32
C ASP A 94 17.72 11.50 -25.22
N ASN A 95 17.90 11.98 -23.97
CA ASN A 95 17.12 11.55 -22.82
C ASN A 95 16.97 12.70 -21.81
N ALA A 96 15.88 12.64 -21.04
CA ALA A 96 15.66 13.47 -19.89
C ALA A 96 15.34 12.59 -18.69
N PHE A 97 15.73 12.99 -17.48
CA PHE A 97 15.41 12.31 -16.26
C PHE A 97 15.09 13.30 -15.15
N LEU A 98 14.23 12.87 -14.22
CA LEU A 98 14.00 13.62 -12.99
C LEU A 98 15.19 13.45 -12.06
N SER A 99 15.69 14.54 -11.50
CA SER A 99 16.78 14.51 -10.53
C SER A 99 16.41 15.21 -9.25
N GLN A 100 16.82 14.64 -8.12
CA GLN A 100 16.81 15.32 -6.83
C GLN A 100 18.01 16.27 -6.79
N LYS A 101 17.75 17.55 -6.54
CA LYS A 101 18.79 18.56 -6.39
C LYS A 101 19.34 18.56 -4.97
N LEU A 102 20.64 18.30 -4.83
CA LEU A 102 21.40 18.45 -3.60
C LEU A 102 22.43 19.58 -3.81
N GLU A 103 22.95 20.16 -2.71
CA GLU A 103 23.85 21.34 -2.78
C GLU A 103 25.04 21.16 -3.75
N LYS A 104 25.54 19.93 -3.92
CA LYS A 104 26.74 19.63 -4.74
C LYS A 104 26.54 18.51 -5.74
N LEU A 105 25.35 17.91 -5.80
CA LEU A 105 25.12 16.70 -6.60
C LEU A 105 23.65 16.63 -7.02
N ASP A 106 23.44 16.26 -8.27
CA ASP A 106 22.12 15.91 -8.80
C ASP A 106 22.01 14.39 -8.87
N LEU A 107 21.09 13.82 -8.11
CA LEU A 107 20.85 12.39 -8.09
C LEU A 107 19.63 12.04 -8.94
N PRO A 108 19.73 11.11 -9.92
CA PRO A 108 18.57 10.60 -10.62
C PRO A 108 17.55 10.05 -9.63
N VAL A 109 16.26 10.34 -9.83
CA VAL A 109 15.16 9.88 -8.97
C VAL A 109 15.15 8.34 -8.85
N THR A 110 15.55 7.64 -9.89
CA THR A 110 15.71 6.17 -9.92
C THR A 110 16.69 5.63 -8.87
N THR A 111 17.54 6.47 -8.29
CA THR A 111 18.48 6.09 -7.23
C THR A 111 17.91 6.24 -5.82
N LEU A 112 16.73 6.84 -5.67
CA LEU A 112 16.11 7.14 -4.36
C LEU A 112 15.35 5.96 -3.74
N GLY A 113 15.28 4.84 -4.45
CA GLY A 113 14.49 3.68 -4.06
C GLY A 113 13.09 3.70 -4.68
N SER A 114 12.59 2.50 -4.98
CA SER A 114 11.37 2.29 -5.78
C SER A 114 10.10 2.93 -5.20
N GLY A 115 9.97 2.96 -3.87
CA GLY A 115 8.80 3.58 -3.24
C GLY A 115 8.76 5.11 -3.39
N VAL A 116 9.92 5.77 -3.23
CA VAL A 116 10.05 7.21 -3.44
C VAL A 116 9.88 7.56 -4.92
N GLU A 117 10.46 6.76 -5.81
CA GLU A 117 10.31 6.90 -7.26
C GLU A 117 8.82 6.82 -7.66
N MET A 118 8.06 5.88 -7.11
CA MET A 118 6.62 5.75 -7.36
C MET A 118 5.85 7.00 -6.93
N ILE A 119 6.12 7.54 -5.73
CA ILE A 119 5.48 8.77 -5.25
C ILE A 119 5.80 9.94 -6.19
N ILE A 120 7.06 10.14 -6.54
CA ILE A 120 7.48 11.22 -7.45
C ILE A 120 6.79 11.06 -8.81
N SER A 121 6.72 9.84 -9.33
CA SER A 121 6.06 9.55 -10.61
C SER A 121 4.58 9.91 -10.59
N LEU A 122 3.87 9.53 -9.51
CA LEU A 122 2.45 9.82 -9.34
C LEU A 122 2.20 11.33 -9.28
N LEU A 123 2.99 12.05 -8.45
CA LEU A 123 2.87 13.49 -8.31
C LEU A 123 3.23 14.24 -9.60
N PHE A 124 4.20 13.72 -10.36
CA PHE A 124 4.58 14.28 -11.64
C PHE A 124 3.48 14.09 -12.70
N LEU A 125 2.90 12.89 -12.79
CA LEU A 125 1.77 12.61 -13.69
C LEU A 125 0.56 13.50 -13.37
N GLU A 126 0.22 13.68 -12.10
CA GLU A 126 -0.82 14.61 -11.67
C GLU A 126 -0.51 16.04 -12.12
N THR A 127 0.74 16.46 -11.94
CA THR A 127 1.18 17.81 -12.33
C THR A 127 1.02 18.02 -13.84
N LEU A 128 1.40 17.04 -14.66
CA LEU A 128 1.22 17.09 -16.11
C LEU A 128 -0.25 17.09 -16.53
N ALA A 129 -1.07 16.25 -15.88
CA ALA A 129 -2.51 16.19 -16.14
C ALA A 129 -3.22 17.50 -15.80
N SER A 130 -2.81 18.15 -14.71
CA SER A 130 -3.36 19.45 -14.32
C SER A 130 -3.06 20.58 -15.35
N LEU A 131 -1.99 20.45 -16.13
CA LEU A 131 -1.68 21.35 -17.22
C LEU A 131 -2.64 21.19 -18.41
N SER A 132 -3.12 19.97 -18.67
CA SER A 132 -4.06 19.69 -19.77
C SER A 132 -5.53 19.97 -19.37
N LYS A 133 -5.81 20.28 -18.11
CA LYS A 133 -7.16 20.48 -17.56
C LYS A 133 -8.10 19.27 -17.79
N GLU A 134 -7.54 18.08 -17.82
CA GLU A 134 -8.27 16.82 -17.98
C GLU A 134 -8.51 16.16 -16.63
N ASN A 135 -9.71 15.57 -16.45
CA ASN A 135 -9.94 14.68 -15.34
C ASN A 135 -9.25 13.34 -15.64
N ILE A 136 -8.55 12.81 -14.67
CA ILE A 136 -7.81 11.57 -14.83
C ILE A 136 -8.41 10.44 -14.00
N ILE A 137 -8.27 9.22 -14.50
CA ILE A 137 -8.53 7.99 -13.76
C ILE A 137 -7.19 7.37 -13.46
N VAL A 138 -6.90 7.17 -12.18
CA VAL A 138 -5.64 6.57 -11.72
C VAL A 138 -5.91 5.17 -11.22
N LEU A 139 -5.17 4.21 -11.74
CA LEU A 139 -5.17 2.82 -11.33
C LEU A 139 -3.81 2.51 -10.72
N ILE A 140 -3.76 2.15 -9.44
CA ILE A 140 -2.51 1.87 -8.74
C ILE A 140 -2.59 0.46 -8.15
N ASP A 141 -1.63 -0.35 -8.50
CA ASP A 141 -1.47 -1.70 -7.96
C ASP A 141 -0.37 -1.68 -6.89
N GLU A 142 -0.72 -2.14 -5.69
CA GLU A 142 0.17 -2.24 -4.52
C GLU A 142 1.02 -0.98 -4.25
N PRO A 143 0.41 0.21 -4.08
CA PRO A 143 1.16 1.46 -3.90
C PRO A 143 2.02 1.49 -2.63
N GLU A 144 1.78 0.58 -1.70
CA GLU A 144 2.54 0.43 -0.46
C GLU A 144 3.87 -0.29 -0.62
N LEU A 145 4.12 -0.95 -1.76
CA LEU A 145 5.36 -1.67 -1.99
C LEU A 145 6.57 -0.74 -1.82
N HIS A 146 7.54 -1.22 -1.04
CA HIS A 146 8.77 -0.51 -0.73
C HIS A 146 8.60 0.84 0.00
N LEU A 147 7.38 1.18 0.45
CA LEU A 147 7.13 2.37 1.24
C LEU A 147 7.22 2.08 2.75
N HIS A 148 7.95 2.93 3.46
CA HIS A 148 7.91 2.95 4.92
C HIS A 148 6.46 3.25 5.39
N PRO A 149 5.95 2.62 6.48
CA PRO A 149 4.57 2.81 6.97
C PRO A 149 4.13 4.28 7.11
N ARG A 150 5.03 5.16 7.52
CA ARG A 150 4.75 6.61 7.61
C ARG A 150 4.45 7.23 6.23
N LEU A 151 5.15 6.79 5.18
CA LEU A 151 4.89 7.27 3.81
C LEU A 151 3.61 6.67 3.25
N GLN A 152 3.24 5.45 3.62
CA GLN A 152 1.95 4.84 3.25
C GLN A 152 0.78 5.68 3.77
N GLU A 153 0.85 6.16 5.02
CA GLU A 153 -0.20 7.03 5.59
C GLU A 153 -0.31 8.36 4.84
N LYS A 154 0.83 9.00 4.53
CA LYS A 154 0.87 10.24 3.73
C LYS A 154 0.31 10.03 2.32
N LEU A 155 0.63 8.89 1.70
CA LEU A 155 0.11 8.53 0.38
C LEU A 155 -1.41 8.37 0.40
N VAL A 156 -1.97 7.68 1.40
CA VAL A 156 -3.43 7.55 1.55
C VAL A 156 -4.09 8.91 1.67
N GLN A 157 -3.56 9.79 2.52
CA GLN A 157 -4.09 11.15 2.69
C GLN A 157 -4.04 11.96 1.39
N TYR A 158 -2.93 11.87 0.67
CA TYR A 158 -2.78 12.50 -0.63
C TYR A 158 -3.79 11.98 -1.65
N LEU A 159 -3.96 10.66 -1.78
CA LEU A 159 -4.89 10.04 -2.72
C LEU A 159 -6.36 10.38 -2.41
N ILE A 160 -6.71 10.55 -1.15
CA ILE A 160 -8.03 11.04 -0.74
C ILE A 160 -8.25 12.48 -1.23
N GLU A 161 -7.28 13.36 -1.04
CA GLU A 161 -7.39 14.75 -1.52
C GLU A 161 -7.46 14.79 -3.05
N PHE A 162 -6.62 14.04 -3.71
CA PHE A 162 -6.58 13.91 -5.16
C PHE A 162 -7.91 13.36 -5.74
N SER A 163 -8.58 12.45 -5.04
CA SER A 163 -9.84 11.85 -5.46
C SER A 163 -11.03 12.81 -5.46
N LYS A 164 -10.92 14.00 -4.86
CA LYS A 164 -11.99 15.01 -4.91
C LYS A 164 -12.24 15.55 -6.31
N ALA A 165 -11.22 15.54 -7.17
CA ALA A 165 -11.32 16.01 -8.56
C ALA A 165 -11.13 14.87 -9.58
N ASN A 166 -10.66 13.71 -9.15
CA ASN A 166 -10.26 12.62 -10.01
C ASN A 166 -10.81 11.29 -9.51
N GLN A 167 -10.73 10.23 -10.31
CA GLN A 167 -11.12 8.90 -9.91
C GLN A 167 -9.86 8.05 -9.64
N VAL A 168 -9.83 7.39 -8.46
CA VAL A 168 -8.68 6.58 -8.02
C VAL A 168 -9.16 5.18 -7.67
N PHE A 169 -8.49 4.18 -8.23
CA PHE A 169 -8.65 2.77 -7.89
C PHE A 169 -7.31 2.23 -7.41
N ILE A 170 -7.34 1.50 -6.31
CA ILE A 170 -6.13 0.93 -5.68
C ILE A 170 -6.40 -0.53 -5.39
N SER A 171 -5.46 -1.39 -5.78
CA SER A 171 -5.37 -2.74 -5.23
C SER A 171 -4.26 -2.79 -4.18
N THR A 172 -4.45 -3.57 -3.12
CA THR A 172 -3.46 -3.72 -2.05
C THR A 172 -3.54 -5.10 -1.40
N HIS A 173 -2.38 -5.66 -1.08
CA HIS A 173 -2.22 -6.84 -0.24
C HIS A 173 -1.74 -6.50 1.18
N SER A 174 -1.63 -5.21 1.54
CA SER A 174 -1.19 -4.76 2.85
C SER A 174 -2.35 -4.54 3.82
N PRO A 175 -2.48 -5.33 4.89
CA PRO A 175 -3.45 -5.08 5.95
C PRO A 175 -3.26 -3.70 6.61
N TYR A 176 -2.02 -3.22 6.66
CA TYR A 176 -1.69 -1.91 7.22
C TYR A 176 -2.21 -0.77 6.34
N PHE A 177 -2.00 -0.86 5.03
CA PHE A 177 -2.53 0.11 4.07
C PHE A 177 -4.05 0.13 4.08
N PHE A 178 -4.68 -1.05 4.05
CA PHE A 178 -6.12 -1.23 4.14
C PHE A 178 -6.70 -0.59 5.41
N LYS A 179 -6.07 -0.80 6.58
CA LYS A 179 -6.48 -0.19 7.84
C LYS A 179 -6.47 1.35 7.79
N ASN A 180 -5.49 1.95 7.12
CA ASN A 180 -5.44 3.40 6.96
C ASN A 180 -6.60 3.92 6.10
N CYS A 181 -7.02 3.15 5.11
CA CYS A 181 -8.17 3.46 4.27
C CYS A 181 -9.51 3.36 5.02
N LEU A 182 -9.66 2.44 5.96
CA LEU A 182 -10.89 2.27 6.77
C LEU A 182 -11.31 3.50 7.58
N LYS A 183 -10.39 4.38 7.87
CA LYS A 183 -10.65 5.58 8.68
C LYS A 183 -11.40 6.68 7.93
N ASN A 184 -11.61 6.53 6.62
CA ASN A 184 -12.20 7.56 5.78
C ASN A 184 -13.46 7.07 5.08
N SER A 185 -14.59 7.73 5.35
CA SER A 185 -15.90 7.41 4.76
C SER A 185 -16.02 7.75 3.26
N GLN A 186 -15.04 8.43 2.69
CA GLN A 186 -14.98 8.74 1.25
C GLN A 186 -14.37 7.60 0.41
N ILE A 187 -13.85 6.57 1.07
CA ILE A 187 -13.24 5.41 0.42
C ILE A 187 -14.23 4.25 0.44
N GLU A 188 -14.54 3.72 -0.73
CA GLU A 188 -15.22 2.44 -0.85
C GLU A 188 -14.19 1.32 -0.81
N LEU A 189 -14.38 0.36 0.09
CA LEU A 189 -13.49 -0.77 0.27
C LEU A 189 -14.16 -2.04 -0.22
N LEU A 190 -13.48 -2.72 -1.12
CA LEU A 190 -13.89 -3.98 -1.71
C LEU A 190 -12.91 -5.08 -1.34
N ILE A 191 -13.42 -6.26 -1.00
CA ILE A 191 -12.62 -7.45 -0.75
C ILE A 191 -12.84 -8.43 -1.89
N THR A 192 -11.75 -8.84 -2.53
CA THR A 192 -11.79 -9.88 -3.57
C THR A 192 -11.49 -11.24 -2.96
N LYS A 193 -12.32 -12.24 -3.27
CA LYS A 193 -12.15 -13.61 -2.80
C LYS A 193 -12.25 -14.59 -3.96
N ASN A 194 -11.42 -15.62 -3.93
CA ASN A 194 -11.56 -16.74 -4.86
C ASN A 194 -12.77 -17.60 -4.45
N SER A 195 -13.59 -17.96 -5.41
CA SER A 195 -14.68 -18.91 -5.28
C SER A 195 -14.55 -20.01 -6.34
N GLU A 196 -15.35 -21.08 -6.22
CA GLU A 196 -15.36 -22.17 -7.20
C GLU A 196 -15.72 -21.68 -8.63
N ASN A 197 -16.46 -20.59 -8.73
CA ASN A 197 -16.94 -20.03 -10.00
C ASN A 197 -16.16 -18.80 -10.47
N GLY A 198 -14.99 -18.48 -9.86
CA GLY A 198 -14.16 -17.33 -10.18
C GLY A 198 -13.95 -16.38 -9.00
N VAL A 199 -13.69 -15.11 -9.28
CA VAL A 199 -13.45 -14.08 -8.26
C VAL A 199 -14.77 -13.42 -7.87
N VAL A 200 -15.04 -13.35 -6.58
CA VAL A 200 -16.17 -12.60 -6.00
C VAL A 200 -15.65 -11.33 -5.36
N VAL A 201 -16.35 -10.22 -5.60
CA VAL A 201 -16.07 -8.92 -4.99
C VAL A 201 -17.15 -8.64 -3.94
N GLU A 202 -16.73 -8.40 -2.71
CA GLU A 202 -17.62 -8.14 -1.58
C GLU A 202 -17.35 -6.75 -1.00
N ASN A 203 -18.42 -6.02 -0.68
CA ASN A 203 -18.30 -4.75 0.03
C ASN A 203 -18.00 -5.01 1.51
N THR A 204 -17.12 -4.22 2.10
CA THR A 204 -16.66 -4.37 3.49
C THR A 204 -17.72 -4.08 4.54
N GLY A 205 -18.77 -3.35 4.23
CA GLY A 205 -19.77 -2.88 5.19
C GLY A 205 -20.46 -3.98 5.99
N SER A 206 -20.52 -5.23 5.47
CA SER A 206 -21.10 -6.39 6.16
C SER A 206 -20.07 -7.35 6.78
N GLN A 207 -18.79 -7.12 6.54
CA GLN A 207 -17.70 -8.02 6.92
C GLN A 207 -17.14 -7.73 8.32
N PHE A 208 -17.28 -6.49 8.78
CA PHE A 208 -16.80 -6.01 10.07
C PHE A 208 -17.97 -5.70 11.01
N GLY A 209 -17.71 -5.64 12.31
CA GLY A 209 -18.71 -5.29 13.30
C GLY A 209 -18.97 -6.37 14.35
N LEU A 210 -17.99 -7.26 14.58
CA LEU A 210 -18.08 -8.26 15.66
C LEU A 210 -18.05 -7.61 17.04
N PHE A 211 -17.36 -6.50 17.17
CA PHE A 211 -17.10 -5.80 18.42
C PHE A 211 -17.63 -4.36 18.38
N PRO A 212 -17.90 -3.73 19.53
CA PRO A 212 -18.23 -2.32 19.59
C PRO A 212 -17.12 -1.39 19.05
N TRP A 213 -15.88 -1.87 19.00
CA TRP A 213 -14.70 -1.15 18.49
C TRP A 213 -14.27 -1.61 17.09
N SER A 214 -15.09 -2.43 16.42
CA SER A 214 -14.80 -2.87 15.05
C SER A 214 -14.60 -1.69 14.10
N PRO A 215 -13.72 -1.83 13.07
CA PRO A 215 -12.94 -3.02 12.78
C PRO A 215 -11.64 -3.10 13.62
N SER A 216 -11.43 -4.23 14.29
CA SER A 216 -10.17 -4.48 14.97
C SER A 216 -9.07 -4.94 14.00
N TRP A 217 -7.82 -4.89 14.45
CA TRP A 217 -6.71 -5.40 13.64
C TRP A 217 -6.83 -6.90 13.34
N GLY A 218 -7.26 -7.68 14.34
CA GLY A 218 -7.51 -9.10 14.16
C GLY A 218 -8.62 -9.39 13.17
N GLU A 219 -9.72 -8.62 13.25
CA GLU A 219 -10.86 -8.74 12.34
C GLU A 219 -10.48 -8.41 10.89
N ILE A 220 -9.66 -7.38 10.65
CA ILE A 220 -9.14 -7.04 9.33
C ILE A 220 -8.31 -8.19 8.77
N ASN A 221 -7.31 -8.67 9.53
CA ASN A 221 -6.44 -9.76 9.08
C ASN A 221 -7.25 -11.01 8.73
N TYR A 222 -8.26 -11.34 9.54
CA TYR A 222 -9.07 -12.53 9.32
C TYR A 222 -10.06 -12.38 8.16
N SER A 223 -10.86 -11.30 8.17
CA SER A 223 -11.96 -11.14 7.23
C SER A 223 -11.52 -10.69 5.84
N ALA A 224 -10.51 -9.80 5.75
CA ALA A 224 -10.03 -9.30 4.47
C ALA A 224 -8.90 -10.15 3.87
N TYR A 225 -8.03 -10.72 4.72
CA TYR A 225 -6.81 -11.41 4.25
C TYR A 225 -6.81 -12.92 4.53
N GLY A 226 -7.83 -13.45 5.22
CA GLY A 226 -7.92 -14.87 5.54
C GLY A 226 -6.84 -15.36 6.51
N LEU A 227 -6.23 -14.46 7.29
CA LEU A 227 -5.12 -14.74 8.19
C LEU A 227 -5.63 -14.95 9.63
N PRO A 228 -5.70 -16.20 10.14
CA PRO A 228 -6.01 -16.47 11.53
C PRO A 228 -4.81 -16.05 12.40
N THR A 229 -5.00 -15.07 13.27
CA THR A 229 -3.95 -14.57 14.16
C THR A 229 -4.24 -14.89 15.61
N ILE A 230 -3.17 -15.00 16.40
CA ILE A 230 -3.23 -15.24 17.85
C ILE A 230 -3.95 -14.06 18.54
N GLU A 231 -3.68 -12.85 18.08
CA GLU A 231 -4.28 -11.62 18.60
C GLU A 231 -5.79 -11.65 18.42
N PHE A 232 -6.26 -12.08 17.25
CA PHE A 232 -7.70 -12.16 16.98
C PHE A 232 -8.37 -13.23 17.82
N HIS A 233 -7.72 -14.40 17.98
CA HIS A 233 -8.21 -15.45 18.88
C HIS A 233 -8.39 -14.93 20.31
N ASN A 234 -7.37 -14.24 20.84
CA ASN A 234 -7.42 -13.68 22.19
C ASN A 234 -8.48 -12.58 22.32
N GLU A 235 -8.65 -11.75 21.29
CA GLU A 235 -9.66 -10.70 21.24
C GLU A 235 -11.08 -11.28 21.29
N LEU A 236 -11.35 -12.33 20.49
CA LEU A 236 -12.64 -13.03 20.49
C LEU A 236 -12.92 -13.71 21.85
N TYR A 237 -11.92 -14.41 22.39
CA TYR A 237 -12.06 -15.08 23.68
C TYR A 237 -12.33 -14.09 24.81
N GLY A 238 -11.56 -13.01 24.89
CA GLY A 238 -11.74 -11.94 25.87
C GLY A 238 -13.09 -11.22 25.74
N TYR A 239 -13.53 -10.95 24.49
CA TYR A 239 -14.85 -10.36 24.25
C TYR A 239 -15.99 -11.27 24.73
N ILE A 240 -15.90 -12.58 24.49
CA ILE A 240 -16.89 -13.55 25.00
C ILE A 240 -16.90 -13.56 26.53
N GLN A 241 -15.71 -13.54 27.16
CA GLN A 241 -15.60 -13.46 28.63
C GLN A 241 -16.33 -12.25 29.19
N GLU A 242 -16.07 -11.08 28.65
CA GLU A 242 -16.64 -9.81 29.10
C GLU A 242 -18.16 -9.76 28.84
N LYS A 243 -18.57 -10.06 27.61
CA LYS A 243 -19.99 -10.06 27.21
C LYS A 243 -20.86 -11.00 28.05
N GLN A 244 -20.31 -12.17 28.42
CA GLN A 244 -21.01 -13.18 29.22
C GLN A 244 -20.73 -13.03 30.73
N GLN A 245 -19.95 -12.03 31.14
CA GLN A 245 -19.54 -11.82 32.55
C GLN A 245 -18.91 -13.08 33.17
N LYS A 246 -18.05 -13.77 32.41
CA LYS A 246 -17.35 -15.00 32.82
C LYS A 246 -15.86 -14.70 32.92
N TYR A 247 -15.38 -14.44 34.13
CA TYR A 247 -14.02 -13.94 34.35
C TYR A 247 -12.99 -15.03 34.67
N THR A 248 -13.43 -16.23 34.99
CA THR A 248 -12.53 -17.39 35.18
C THR A 248 -12.63 -18.38 34.02
N ILE A 249 -11.56 -19.14 33.78
CA ILE A 249 -11.54 -20.16 32.73
C ILE A 249 -12.64 -21.18 32.92
N ASP A 250 -12.87 -21.64 34.17
CA ASP A 250 -13.90 -22.62 34.49
C ASP A 250 -15.31 -22.09 34.18
N GLN A 251 -15.56 -20.82 34.43
CA GLN A 251 -16.83 -20.18 34.07
C GLN A 251 -17.04 -20.13 32.57
N VAL A 252 -15.98 -19.80 31.81
CA VAL A 252 -16.01 -19.72 30.34
C VAL A 252 -16.18 -21.11 29.73
N GLU A 253 -15.45 -22.10 30.23
CA GLU A 253 -15.63 -23.51 29.84
C GLU A 253 -17.07 -23.98 30.07
N THR A 254 -17.66 -23.67 31.24
CA THR A 254 -19.06 -23.99 31.52
C THR A 254 -20.01 -23.33 30.51
N TYR A 255 -19.75 -22.09 30.14
CA TYR A 255 -20.51 -21.40 29.12
C TYR A 255 -20.39 -22.07 27.74
N PHE A 256 -19.16 -22.42 27.31
CA PHE A 256 -18.94 -23.09 26.03
C PHE A 256 -19.62 -24.44 25.95
N VAL A 257 -19.53 -25.23 27.02
CA VAL A 257 -20.24 -26.51 27.12
C VAL A 257 -21.76 -26.31 27.06
N GLY A 258 -22.28 -25.29 27.74
CA GLY A 258 -23.70 -24.93 27.67
C GLY A 258 -24.15 -24.50 26.25
N LYS A 259 -23.24 -24.06 25.38
CA LYS A 259 -23.45 -23.80 23.96
C LYS A 259 -23.16 -25.02 23.07
N SER A 260 -23.09 -26.21 23.64
CA SER A 260 -22.83 -27.50 22.94
C SER A 260 -21.44 -27.60 22.31
N ILE A 261 -20.47 -26.81 22.78
CA ILE A 261 -19.07 -26.98 22.38
C ILE A 261 -18.44 -28.11 23.18
N THR A 262 -17.91 -29.11 22.48
CA THR A 262 -17.34 -30.29 23.10
C THR A 262 -15.93 -29.99 23.66
N LYS A 263 -15.62 -30.64 24.80
CA LYS A 263 -14.26 -30.69 25.34
C LYS A 263 -13.45 -31.74 24.58
N SER A 264 -12.75 -31.28 23.53
CA SER A 264 -12.01 -32.15 22.60
C SER A 264 -10.51 -32.22 22.85
N LYS A 265 -10.01 -31.44 23.82
CA LYS A 265 -8.57 -31.29 24.11
C LYS A 265 -8.31 -31.59 25.59
N LYS A 266 -7.05 -31.93 25.90
CA LYS A 266 -6.57 -32.10 27.28
C LYS A 266 -5.57 -31.02 27.61
N TRP A 267 -5.69 -30.46 28.83
CA TRP A 267 -4.77 -29.44 29.34
C TRP A 267 -4.29 -29.81 30.73
N ALA A 268 -2.98 -29.93 30.92
CA ALA A 268 -2.35 -30.10 32.22
C ALA A 268 -1.76 -28.74 32.67
N LYS A 269 -2.20 -28.24 33.83
CA LYS A 269 -1.64 -27.06 34.46
C LYS A 269 -0.28 -27.40 35.07
N ILE A 270 0.65 -26.43 35.08
CA ILE A 270 1.91 -26.55 35.84
C ILE A 270 1.75 -25.76 37.15
N THR A 271 1.94 -26.42 38.26
CA THR A 271 1.97 -25.83 39.61
C THR A 271 3.27 -26.22 40.29
N ASN A 272 4.04 -25.26 40.79
CA ASN A 272 5.34 -25.46 41.40
C ASN A 272 6.31 -26.32 40.56
N GLY A 273 6.33 -26.07 39.25
CA GLY A 273 7.20 -26.79 38.29
C GLY A 273 6.78 -28.24 37.97
N LYS A 274 5.61 -28.67 38.45
CA LYS A 274 5.08 -30.04 38.16
C LYS A 274 3.78 -29.98 37.40
N ALA A 275 3.68 -30.78 36.35
CA ALA A 275 2.43 -30.96 35.62
C ALA A 275 1.39 -31.62 36.51
N GLN A 276 0.22 -31.01 36.59
CA GLN A 276 -0.95 -31.56 37.29
C GLN A 276 -1.69 -32.59 36.42
N GLN A 277 -2.69 -33.26 36.99
CA GLN A 277 -3.60 -34.12 36.20
C GLN A 277 -4.24 -33.28 35.09
N SER A 278 -4.26 -33.86 33.86
CA SER A 278 -4.88 -33.18 32.72
C SER A 278 -6.40 -33.17 32.84
N GLU A 279 -6.99 -32.03 32.53
CA GLU A 279 -8.43 -31.80 32.46
C GLU A 279 -8.88 -31.74 31.00
N ASP A 280 -10.10 -32.20 30.70
CA ASP A 280 -10.68 -32.00 29.36
C ASP A 280 -11.16 -30.56 29.21
N VAL A 281 -10.73 -29.92 28.13
CA VAL A 281 -11.06 -28.53 27.81
C VAL A 281 -11.57 -28.41 26.35
N THR A 282 -12.29 -27.32 26.07
CA THR A 282 -12.66 -26.99 24.69
C THR A 282 -11.43 -26.61 23.88
N LEU A 283 -11.53 -26.66 22.55
CA LEU A 283 -10.47 -26.21 21.65
C LEU A 283 -10.12 -24.71 21.89
N PHE A 284 -11.12 -23.89 22.20
CA PHE A 284 -10.94 -22.46 22.46
C PHE A 284 -10.02 -22.22 23.66
N THR A 285 -10.31 -22.88 24.76
CA THR A 285 -9.50 -22.78 25.99
C THR A 285 -8.12 -23.41 25.82
N PHE A 286 -8.02 -24.54 25.08
CA PHE A 286 -6.73 -25.15 24.77
C PHE A 286 -5.82 -24.20 24.00
N VAL A 287 -6.31 -23.59 22.92
CA VAL A 287 -5.55 -22.62 22.10
C VAL A 287 -5.16 -21.42 22.95
N ARG A 288 -6.12 -20.82 23.68
CA ARG A 288 -5.86 -19.69 24.58
C ARG A 288 -4.78 -20.01 25.61
N ASN A 289 -4.88 -21.17 26.28
CA ASN A 289 -3.91 -21.55 27.29
C ASN A 289 -2.52 -21.81 26.71
N THR A 290 -2.42 -22.42 25.52
CA THR A 290 -1.14 -22.60 24.84
C THR A 290 -0.50 -21.27 24.48
N ILE A 291 -1.29 -20.27 24.09
CA ILE A 291 -0.81 -18.91 23.77
C ILE A 291 -0.29 -18.22 25.04
N HIS A 292 -1.03 -18.33 26.14
CA HIS A 292 -0.68 -17.60 27.38
C HIS A 292 0.35 -18.31 28.27
N HIS A 293 0.59 -19.60 28.01
CA HIS A 293 1.54 -20.43 28.78
C HIS A 293 2.50 -21.16 27.83
N PRO A 294 3.31 -20.40 27.03
CA PRO A 294 4.25 -20.99 26.08
C PRO A 294 5.35 -21.82 26.77
N GLU A 295 5.61 -21.55 28.06
CA GLU A 295 6.53 -22.29 28.92
C GLU A 295 6.01 -23.69 29.28
N ASN A 296 4.70 -23.96 29.15
CA ASN A 296 4.10 -25.23 29.51
C ASN A 296 4.21 -26.25 28.36
N THR A 297 5.38 -26.86 28.24
CA THR A 297 5.68 -27.88 27.22
C THR A 297 5.07 -29.26 27.51
N SER A 298 4.39 -29.45 28.64
CA SER A 298 3.70 -30.73 28.98
C SER A 298 2.46 -30.96 28.12
N ASN A 299 1.93 -29.91 27.49
CA ASN A 299 0.83 -29.97 26.56
C ASN A 299 1.34 -29.89 25.12
N GLY A 300 0.69 -30.56 24.20
CA GLY A 300 0.97 -30.35 22.78
C GLY A 300 0.61 -28.96 22.32
N GLY A 301 1.17 -28.54 21.16
CA GLY A 301 0.76 -27.30 20.49
C GLY A 301 -0.55 -27.47 19.73
N TYR A 302 -1.14 -26.37 19.30
CA TYR A 302 -2.24 -26.37 18.34
C TYR A 302 -1.70 -26.20 16.90
N THR A 303 -2.47 -26.70 15.95
CA THR A 303 -2.16 -26.52 14.52
C THR A 303 -2.77 -25.22 13.97
N PRO A 304 -2.29 -24.68 12.83
CA PRO A 304 -2.93 -23.54 12.17
C PRO A 304 -4.42 -23.77 11.87
N GLN A 305 -4.79 -25.01 11.53
CA GLN A 305 -6.18 -25.40 11.32
C GLN A 305 -7.02 -25.31 12.59
N GLU A 306 -6.46 -25.73 13.71
CA GLU A 306 -7.15 -25.65 15.00
C GLU A 306 -7.34 -24.22 15.47
N LEU A 307 -6.34 -23.33 15.23
CA LEU A 307 -6.49 -21.91 15.48
C LEU A 307 -7.62 -21.33 14.64
N LYS A 308 -7.63 -21.63 13.33
CA LYS A 308 -8.68 -21.19 12.41
C LYS A 308 -10.06 -21.68 12.84
N SER A 309 -10.19 -22.97 13.12
CA SER A 309 -11.47 -23.56 13.57
C SER A 309 -11.97 -22.93 14.86
N SER A 310 -11.07 -22.69 15.82
CA SER A 310 -11.40 -22.01 17.07
C SER A 310 -11.92 -20.57 16.82
N ILE A 311 -11.29 -19.82 15.94
CA ILE A 311 -11.73 -18.48 15.54
C ILE A 311 -13.11 -18.55 14.87
N ASP A 312 -13.29 -19.44 13.87
CA ASP A 312 -14.56 -19.59 13.13
C ASP A 312 -15.75 -19.90 14.05
N GLU A 313 -15.55 -20.79 15.01
CA GLU A 313 -16.60 -21.18 15.95
C GLU A 313 -16.91 -20.06 16.97
N MET A 314 -15.90 -19.35 17.47
CA MET A 314 -16.12 -18.19 18.34
C MET A 314 -16.85 -17.05 17.63
N ILE A 315 -16.54 -16.79 16.35
CA ILE A 315 -17.30 -15.83 15.54
C ILE A 315 -18.78 -16.23 15.44
N LYS A 316 -19.05 -17.51 15.21
CA LYS A 316 -20.45 -18.03 15.17
C LYS A 316 -21.16 -17.79 16.50
N LEU A 317 -20.50 -18.07 17.63
CA LEU A 317 -21.05 -17.82 18.97
C LEU A 317 -21.33 -16.33 19.25
N ILE A 318 -20.49 -15.43 18.73
CA ILE A 318 -20.69 -13.99 18.90
C ILE A 318 -21.87 -13.49 18.06
N LYS A 319 -22.01 -14.00 16.83
CA LYS A 319 -23.10 -13.61 15.91
C LYS A 319 -24.44 -14.22 16.28
N ASN A 320 -24.43 -15.41 16.88
CA ASN A 320 -25.63 -16.15 17.32
C ASN A 320 -25.49 -16.52 18.80
N PRO A 321 -25.63 -15.55 19.72
CA PRO A 321 -25.35 -15.70 21.14
C PRO A 321 -26.34 -16.65 21.88
#